data_44b5fc2463a57dcd350c6cee08161705
#
_entry.id   44b5fc2463a57dcd350c6cee08161705
#
_cell.length_a   1.000
_cell.length_b   1.000
_cell.length_c   1.000
_cell.angle_alpha   90.00
_cell.angle_beta   90.00
_cell.angle_gamma   90.00
#
_symmetry.space_group_name_H-M   'P 1'
#
loop_
_entity.id
_entity.type
_entity.pdbx_description
1 polymer ?
#
loop_
_entity_poly.entity_id
_entity_poly.type
_entity_poly.pdbx_seq_one_letter_code
_entity_poly.pdbx_strand_id
1 'polypeptide(L)'
;MVISSLVVETAPGCAEAAAEALAALPGVEVHERQGHKLVVTIEAPSVQASHERASSFIQVEGVTGVNLVYCNFEDEYAARR
;
A
#
# COMPACT_ATOMS: atom_id res chain seq x y z
N MET A 1 6.74 5.09 13.83
CA MET A 1 5.72 4.83 12.80
C MET A 1 6.36 4.82 11.43
N VAL A 2 5.90 3.93 10.58
CA VAL A 2 6.42 3.78 9.22
C VAL A 2 5.30 4.02 8.24
N ILE A 3 5.54 4.86 7.25
CA ILE A 3 4.59 5.14 6.18
C ILE A 3 5.21 4.70 4.87
N SER A 4 4.55 3.81 4.17
CA SER A 4 5.02 3.29 2.89
C SER A 4 4.05 3.67 1.78
N SER A 5 4.58 4.10 0.66
CA SER A 5 3.79 4.38 -0.54
C SER A 5 4.02 3.28 -1.56
N LEU A 6 2.94 2.78 -2.11
CA LEU A 6 2.98 1.67 -3.05
C LEU A 6 2.12 1.98 -4.26
N VAL A 7 2.48 1.37 -5.36
CA VAL A 7 1.62 1.32 -6.54
C VAL A 7 1.12 -0.11 -6.65
N VAL A 8 -0.19 -0.26 -6.57
CA VAL A 8 -0.84 -1.56 -6.68
C VAL A 8 -1.42 -1.67 -8.08
N GLU A 9 -1.04 -2.71 -8.80
CA GLU A 9 -1.57 -2.95 -10.13
C GLU A 9 -2.71 -3.94 -10.05
N THR A 10 -3.76 -3.69 -10.83
CA THR A 10 -4.96 -4.52 -10.83
C THR A 10 -5.25 -5.02 -12.24
N ALA A 11 -6.05 -6.07 -12.32
CA ALA A 11 -6.54 -6.56 -13.59
C ALA A 11 -7.51 -5.53 -14.19
N PRO A 12 -7.65 -5.48 -15.52
CA PRO A 12 -8.60 -4.57 -16.15
C PRO A 12 -10.01 -4.77 -15.60
N GLY A 13 -10.64 -3.68 -15.20
CA GLY A 13 -11.99 -3.71 -14.66
C GLY A 13 -12.08 -4.04 -13.18
N CYS A 14 -10.94 -4.31 -12.51
CA CYS A 14 -10.93 -4.68 -11.11
C CYS A 14 -10.41 -3.56 -10.19
N ALA A 15 -10.01 -2.43 -10.74
CA ALA A 15 -9.39 -1.37 -9.95
C ALA A 15 -10.31 -0.85 -8.84
N GLU A 16 -11.58 -0.66 -9.15
CA GLU A 16 -12.53 -0.12 -8.18
C GLU A 16 -12.76 -1.08 -7.02
N ALA A 17 -12.99 -2.36 -7.34
CA ALA A 17 -13.22 -3.38 -6.32
C ALA A 17 -11.96 -3.57 -5.46
N ALA A 18 -10.79 -3.59 -6.10
CA ALA A 18 -9.53 -3.71 -5.37
C ALA A 18 -9.30 -2.50 -4.47
N ALA A 19 -9.60 -1.29 -4.95
CA ALA A 19 -9.46 -0.09 -4.15
C ALA A 19 -10.34 -0.14 -2.89
N GLU A 20 -11.57 -0.59 -3.03
CA GLU A 20 -12.47 -0.73 -1.89
C GLU A 20 -11.95 -1.75 -0.89
N ALA A 21 -11.48 -2.88 -1.38
CA ALA A 21 -10.94 -3.93 -0.52
C ALA A 21 -9.70 -3.46 0.24
N LEU A 22 -8.80 -2.76 -0.45
CA LEU A 22 -7.60 -2.23 0.18
C LEU A 22 -7.91 -1.15 1.21
N ALA A 23 -8.84 -0.26 0.88
CA ALA A 23 -9.22 0.83 1.79
C ALA A 23 -9.88 0.31 3.07
N ALA A 24 -10.42 -0.89 3.05
CA ALA A 24 -11.02 -1.50 4.23
C ALA A 24 -9.99 -2.04 5.21
N LEU A 25 -8.73 -2.17 4.80
CA LEU A 25 -7.68 -2.70 5.65
C LEU A 25 -7.19 -1.63 6.63
N PRO A 26 -6.88 -2.00 7.89
CA PRO A 26 -6.38 -1.03 8.87
C PRO A 26 -5.06 -0.41 8.43
N GLY A 27 -4.95 0.90 8.57
CA GLY A 27 -3.72 1.62 8.23
C GLY A 27 -3.46 1.77 6.75
N VAL A 28 -4.40 1.38 5.91
CA VAL A 28 -4.25 1.47 4.45
C VAL A 28 -5.15 2.57 3.92
N GLU A 29 -4.57 3.40 3.05
CA GLU A 29 -5.29 4.51 2.45
C GLU A 29 -5.03 4.53 0.96
N VAL A 30 -6.10 4.55 0.17
CA VAL A 30 -6.00 4.64 -1.29
C VAL A 30 -6.16 6.10 -1.67
N HIS A 31 -5.15 6.66 -2.32
CA HIS A 31 -5.12 8.09 -2.65
C HIS A 31 -5.55 8.40 -4.06
N GLU A 32 -5.12 7.60 -5.01
CA GLU A 32 -5.33 7.93 -6.41
C GLU A 32 -5.48 6.65 -7.23
N ARG A 33 -6.24 6.76 -8.29
CA ARG A 33 -6.43 5.66 -9.22
C ARG A 33 -6.19 6.18 -10.63
N GLN A 34 -5.29 5.52 -11.35
CA GLN A 34 -5.01 5.82 -12.74
C GLN A 34 -5.11 4.53 -13.54
N GLY A 35 -6.21 4.38 -14.28
CA GLY A 35 -6.44 3.17 -15.04
C GLY A 35 -6.53 1.97 -14.13
N HIS A 36 -5.59 1.04 -14.26
CA HIS A 36 -5.53 -0.16 -13.44
C HIS A 36 -4.46 -0.08 -12.34
N LYS A 37 -3.98 1.12 -12.03
CA LYS A 37 -2.98 1.33 -10.97
C LYS A 37 -3.57 2.16 -9.86
N LEU A 38 -3.23 1.80 -8.62
CA LEU A 38 -3.70 2.49 -7.44
C LEU A 38 -2.49 2.98 -6.65
N VAL A 39 -2.54 4.23 -6.21
CA VAL A 39 -1.52 4.78 -5.30
C VAL A 39 -2.04 4.59 -3.89
N VAL A 40 -1.33 3.84 -3.09
CA VAL A 40 -1.76 3.41 -1.77
C VAL A 40 -0.68 3.71 -0.75
N THR A 41 -1.07 4.16 0.43
CA THR A 41 -0.13 4.28 1.54
C THR A 41 -0.51 3.32 2.66
N ILE A 42 0.51 2.83 3.36
CA ILE A 42 0.34 1.98 4.53
C ILE A 42 0.99 2.70 5.71
N GLU A 43 0.27 2.81 6.79
CA GLU A 43 0.77 3.34 8.04
C GLU A 43 0.86 2.17 9.02
N ALA A 44 2.06 1.87 9.49
CA ALA A 44 2.30 0.69 10.32
C ALA A 44 3.30 1.02 11.43
N PRO A 45 3.29 0.28 12.54
CA PRO A 45 4.21 0.55 13.66
C PRO A 45 5.65 0.19 13.35
N SER A 46 5.91 -0.67 12.38
CA SER A 46 7.26 -1.08 12.04
C SER A 46 7.38 -1.39 10.56
N VAL A 47 8.62 -1.48 10.09
CA VAL A 47 8.91 -1.86 8.70
C VAL A 47 8.39 -3.26 8.42
N GLN A 48 8.57 -4.17 9.37
CA GLN A 48 8.10 -5.54 9.19
C GLN A 48 6.58 -5.61 9.07
N ALA A 49 5.86 -4.87 9.91
CA ALA A 49 4.40 -4.84 9.84
C ALA A 49 3.94 -4.24 8.51
N SER A 50 4.62 -3.21 8.03
CA SER A 50 4.32 -2.60 6.75
C SER A 50 4.52 -3.59 5.61
N HIS A 51 5.63 -4.32 5.66
CA HIS A 51 5.96 -5.32 4.65
C HIS A 51 4.94 -6.46 4.62
N GLU A 52 4.55 -6.93 5.79
CA GLU A 52 3.55 -8.00 5.90
C GLU A 52 2.21 -7.54 5.32
N ARG A 53 1.83 -6.30 5.59
CA ARG A 53 0.60 -5.75 5.07
C ARG A 53 0.64 -5.62 3.55
N ALA A 54 1.75 -5.11 3.03
CA ALA A 54 1.93 -5.00 1.59
C ALA A 54 1.88 -6.37 0.91
N SER A 55 2.48 -7.38 1.54
CA SER A 55 2.47 -8.74 1.02
C SER A 55 1.05 -9.32 0.96
N SER A 56 0.20 -8.93 1.89
CA SER A 56 -1.18 -9.42 1.91
C SER A 56 -2.00 -8.84 0.75
N PHE A 57 -1.57 -7.73 0.17
CA PHE A 57 -2.30 -7.10 -0.93
C PHE A 57 -2.41 -8.01 -2.15
N ILE A 58 -1.40 -8.84 -2.38
CA ILE A 58 -1.41 -9.74 -3.54
C ILE A 58 -2.52 -10.79 -3.45
N GLN A 59 -3.06 -10.99 -2.24
CA GLN A 59 -4.17 -11.92 -2.03
C GLN A 59 -5.53 -11.28 -2.27
N VAL A 60 -5.56 -9.96 -2.45
CA VAL A 60 -6.81 -9.27 -2.74
C VAL A 60 -7.20 -9.59 -4.18
N GLU A 61 -8.43 -9.99 -4.37
CA GLU A 61 -8.94 -10.33 -5.70
C GLU A 61 -8.81 -9.14 -6.65
N GLY A 62 -8.24 -9.38 -7.81
CA GLY A 62 -8.04 -8.35 -8.81
C GLY A 62 -6.67 -7.68 -8.76
N VAL A 63 -5.90 -7.90 -7.70
CA VAL A 63 -4.54 -7.35 -7.60
C VAL A 63 -3.58 -8.25 -8.34
N THR A 64 -2.84 -7.68 -9.29
CA THR A 64 -1.88 -8.42 -10.10
C THR A 64 -0.43 -8.14 -9.74
N GLY A 65 -0.18 -7.03 -9.05
CA GLY A 65 1.17 -6.70 -8.62
C GLY A 65 1.19 -5.59 -7.59
N VAL A 66 2.24 -5.56 -6.79
CA VAL A 66 2.44 -4.54 -5.76
C VAL A 66 3.89 -4.07 -5.84
N ASN A 67 4.08 -2.76 -6.00
CA ASN A 67 5.41 -2.16 -6.09
C ASN A 67 5.58 -1.11 -4.99
N LEU A 68 6.62 -1.28 -4.18
CA LEU A 68 6.96 -0.29 -3.16
C LEU A 68 7.67 0.87 -3.83
N VAL A 69 7.10 2.05 -3.69
CA VAL A 69 7.65 3.26 -4.30
C VAL A 69 8.45 4.08 -3.30
N TYR A 70 7.95 4.16 -2.07
CA TYR A 70 8.56 5.01 -1.06
C TYR A 70 8.25 4.46 0.33
N CYS A 71 9.24 4.53 1.21
CA CYS A 71 9.07 4.11 2.59
C CYS A 71 9.69 5.17 3.48
N ASN A 72 8.89 5.76 4.34
CA ASN A 72 9.32 6.80 5.25
C ASN A 72 9.41 6.25 6.68
N PHE A 73 10.60 6.28 7.25
CA PHE A 73 10.85 5.85 8.63
C PHE A 73 10.90 7.09 9.49
N GLU A 74 9.75 7.65 9.75
CA GLU A 74 9.67 8.94 10.39
C GLU A 74 10.51 9.07 11.67
N ASP A 75 10.34 8.14 12.59
CA ASP A 75 11.06 8.19 13.86
C ASP A 75 12.53 7.87 13.70
N GLU A 76 12.86 6.82 12.98
CA GLU A 76 14.23 6.41 12.76
C GLU A 76 14.99 7.43 11.93
N TYR A 77 14.33 7.97 10.95
CA TYR A 77 14.92 8.95 10.07
C TYR A 77 15.26 10.22 10.85
N ALA A 78 14.35 10.66 11.68
CA ALA A 78 14.57 11.85 12.52
C ALA A 78 15.75 11.63 13.47
N ALA A 79 15.87 10.44 14.04
CA ALA A 79 16.97 10.13 14.95
C ALA A 79 18.33 10.11 14.27
N ARG A 80 18.36 9.89 12.99
CA ARG A 80 19.61 9.82 12.23
C ARG A 80 20.07 11.18 11.72
N ARG A 81 19.25 12.16 11.86
CA ARG A 81 19.57 13.50 11.42
C ARG A 81 20.10 14.35 12.55
#